data_dcee085f1503f30b85475de4adff4f7b
#
_entry.id   dcee085f1503f30b85475de4adff4f7b
#
_cell.length_a   1.000
_cell.length_b   1.000
_cell.length_c   1.000
_cell.angle_alpha   90.00
_cell.angle_beta   90.00
_cell.angle_gamma   90.00
#
_symmetry.space_group_name_H-M   'P 1'
#
loop_
_entity.id
_entity.type
_entity.pdbx_description
1 polymer ?
#
loop_
_entity_poly.entity_id
_entity_poly.type
_entity_poly.pdbx_seq_one_letter_code
_entity_poly.pdbx_strand_id
1 'polypeptide(L)'
;FLFFLFFFLKDVSWIDNLKLRVSYGIVGNQNGIGNYTTLGLADNKGYEFGDTFQMGYLPGKELSNPNLKWEQSATANLGVDFSFFNGRLNGTVEYYNTHTKDLLVERSLNASLGYTTMLDNLGKTKSSGIDLSLNGDVIRTKEFTWSLGTNFSMYKNEIVRIDDTLDENGKPASQVAQGWIIGEPINVYYDYLVDGIFQYDDFDITRDGTGNLVYTLKNTYDSNNDGVADSPIDYGGAIEPGMVKVRDNNGDGKITADDRVPIRKDPKFTVSLSSTWNWKGFDLFMDWYGVSGRKIKNSYLYDYNSGGSLRGKLNGVKVDYWTPFNPSNEFPRPSYSADPAYLSAIAIQDASYIRLRTLQLGYTFPARLLKNTPIHKLRMYATATKLLTFTE
;
A
#
# COMPACT_ATOMS: atom_id res chain seq x y z
N PHE A 1 -6.62 -31.66 6.45
CA PHE A 1 -7.31 -32.81 5.85
C PHE A 1 -7.21 -32.74 4.33
N LEU A 2 -6.71 -33.80 3.69
CA LEU A 2 -6.60 -33.96 2.25
C LEU A 2 -7.80 -34.80 1.77
N PHE A 3 -8.67 -34.22 0.94
CA PHE A 3 -9.73 -34.95 0.29
C PHE A 3 -9.36 -35.15 -1.18
N PHE A 4 -9.19 -36.40 -1.60
CA PHE A 4 -9.06 -36.77 -3.01
C PHE A 4 -10.46 -36.96 -3.61
N LEU A 5 -10.86 -36.11 -4.54
CA LEU A 5 -12.12 -36.22 -5.27
C LEU A 5 -12.08 -37.31 -6.38
N PHE A 6 -11.14 -38.24 -6.31
CA PHE A 6 -10.86 -39.22 -7.39
C PHE A 6 -12.01 -40.19 -7.71
N PHE A 7 -12.90 -40.47 -6.77
CA PHE A 7 -13.90 -41.51 -6.98
C PHE A 7 -15.02 -41.12 -7.95
N PHE A 8 -15.38 -39.85 -8.03
CA PHE A 8 -16.50 -39.36 -8.85
C PHE A 8 -16.08 -38.90 -10.26
N LEU A 9 -14.79 -38.77 -10.52
CA LEU A 9 -14.26 -38.16 -11.75
C LEU A 9 -13.43 -39.15 -12.60
N LYS A 10 -13.45 -40.44 -12.27
CA LYS A 10 -12.66 -41.48 -12.96
C LYS A 10 -12.89 -41.56 -14.46
N ASP A 11 -14.12 -41.21 -14.90
CA ASP A 11 -14.53 -41.32 -16.29
C ASP A 11 -14.35 -40.02 -17.09
N VAL A 12 -13.82 -38.98 -16.45
CA VAL A 12 -13.61 -37.66 -17.09
C VAL A 12 -12.17 -37.57 -17.60
N SER A 13 -11.97 -37.87 -18.86
CA SER A 13 -10.65 -38.02 -19.49
C SER A 13 -9.81 -36.73 -19.57
N TRP A 14 -10.38 -35.57 -19.35
CA TRP A 14 -9.66 -34.29 -19.39
C TRP A 14 -9.19 -33.78 -18.00
N ILE A 15 -9.57 -34.46 -16.91
CA ILE A 15 -9.15 -34.17 -15.54
C ILE A 15 -8.03 -35.15 -15.15
N ASP A 16 -6.82 -34.66 -14.96
CA ASP A 16 -5.68 -35.48 -14.50
C ASP A 16 -5.59 -35.51 -12.98
N ASN A 17 -5.84 -34.35 -12.35
CA ASN A 17 -5.82 -34.22 -10.89
C ASN A 17 -6.79 -33.12 -10.45
N LEU A 18 -7.50 -33.39 -9.37
CA LEU A 18 -8.30 -32.38 -8.66
C LEU A 18 -8.23 -32.68 -7.17
N LYS A 19 -7.65 -31.75 -6.40
CA LYS A 19 -7.40 -31.94 -4.98
C LYS A 19 -7.92 -30.73 -4.20
N LEU A 20 -8.78 -31.00 -3.23
CA LEU A 20 -9.22 -30.01 -2.26
C LEU A 20 -8.33 -30.06 -1.02
N ARG A 21 -7.87 -28.90 -0.58
CA ARG A 21 -7.10 -28.72 0.65
C ARG A 21 -7.86 -27.83 1.62
N VAL A 22 -7.98 -28.27 2.84
CA VAL A 22 -8.52 -27.46 3.95
C VAL A 22 -7.53 -27.54 5.09
N SER A 23 -7.12 -26.39 5.61
CA SER A 23 -6.24 -26.33 6.77
C SER A 23 -6.70 -25.26 7.75
N TYR A 24 -6.41 -25.49 9.01
CA TYR A 24 -6.56 -24.52 10.09
C TYR A 24 -5.34 -24.63 10.99
N GLY A 25 -4.75 -23.51 11.37
CA GLY A 25 -3.59 -23.47 12.23
C GLY A 25 -3.53 -22.17 13.04
N ILE A 26 -2.88 -22.25 14.18
CA ILE A 26 -2.58 -21.09 15.04
C ILE A 26 -1.07 -20.98 15.17
N VAL A 27 -0.54 -19.79 14.88
CA VAL A 27 0.89 -19.46 14.97
C VAL A 27 1.07 -18.33 15.98
N GLY A 28 2.04 -18.47 16.86
CA GLY A 28 2.46 -17.43 17.80
C GLY A 28 3.59 -16.58 17.21
N ASN A 29 3.57 -15.28 17.47
CA ASN A 29 4.64 -14.34 17.13
C ASN A 29 5.10 -13.61 18.40
N GLN A 30 6.38 -13.69 18.68
CA GLN A 30 7.02 -13.03 19.84
C GLN A 30 7.92 -11.84 19.44
N ASN A 31 8.03 -11.53 18.17
CA ASN A 31 9.03 -10.55 17.67
C ASN A 31 8.86 -9.13 18.21
N GLY A 32 7.69 -8.78 18.74
CA GLY A 32 7.45 -7.49 19.40
C GLY A 32 7.82 -7.45 20.88
N ILE A 33 8.24 -8.57 21.48
CA ILE A 33 8.59 -8.65 22.91
C ILE A 33 10.11 -8.72 23.02
N GLY A 34 10.73 -7.67 23.55
CA GLY A 34 12.16 -7.64 23.87
C GLY A 34 12.48 -8.52 25.10
N ASN A 35 13.75 -8.86 25.27
CA ASN A 35 14.20 -9.74 26.36
C ASN A 35 13.85 -9.26 27.77
N TYR A 36 13.66 -7.96 27.95
CA TYR A 36 13.40 -7.33 29.24
C TYR A 36 12.10 -6.52 29.30
N THR A 37 11.26 -6.58 28.25
CA THR A 37 10.03 -5.77 28.15
C THR A 37 9.03 -6.03 29.28
N THR A 38 9.08 -7.22 29.89
CA THR A 38 8.23 -7.59 31.02
C THR A 38 8.75 -7.10 32.36
N LEU A 39 9.94 -6.52 32.39
CA LEU A 39 10.59 -6.04 33.61
C LEU A 39 10.53 -4.51 33.69
N GLY A 40 10.37 -3.99 34.90
CA GLY A 40 10.54 -2.56 35.16
C GLY A 40 12.01 -2.19 35.12
N LEU A 41 12.39 -1.44 34.07
CA LEU A 41 13.76 -0.96 33.91
C LEU A 41 13.91 0.41 34.55
N ALA A 42 15.12 0.73 34.99
CA ALA A 42 15.49 2.06 35.43
C ALA A 42 16.44 2.73 34.39
N ASP A 43 16.18 3.98 34.12
CA ASP A 43 17.03 4.81 33.28
C ASP A 43 18.09 5.54 34.12
N ASN A 44 19.30 5.60 33.63
CA ASN A 44 20.34 6.44 34.20
C ASN A 44 20.02 7.91 33.91
N LYS A 45 19.94 8.72 34.96
CA LYS A 45 19.72 10.16 34.86
C LYS A 45 20.76 10.89 35.67
N GLY A 46 21.61 11.64 34.99
CA GLY A 46 22.52 12.55 35.67
C GLY A 46 21.81 13.82 36.11
N TYR A 47 22.17 14.35 37.24
CA TYR A 47 21.77 15.67 37.70
C TYR A 47 22.95 16.38 38.38
N GLU A 48 22.96 17.69 38.31
CA GLU A 48 23.95 18.53 38.96
C GLU A 48 23.44 18.90 40.37
N PHE A 49 24.26 18.65 41.36
CA PHE A 49 24.01 19.06 42.73
C PHE A 49 25.10 20.01 43.17
N GLY A 50 24.87 21.31 43.01
CA GLY A 50 25.91 22.32 43.13
C GLY A 50 26.95 22.12 42.02
N ASP A 51 28.23 22.08 42.38
CA ASP A 51 29.34 21.86 41.42
C ASP A 51 29.66 20.38 41.19
N THR A 52 28.80 19.46 41.65
CA THR A 52 29.08 18.02 41.57
C THR A 52 28.03 17.32 40.72
N PHE A 53 28.48 16.65 39.62
CA PHE A 53 27.63 15.80 38.81
C PHE A 53 27.37 14.48 39.57
N GLN A 54 26.09 14.12 39.73
CA GLN A 54 25.67 12.87 40.33
C GLN A 54 24.88 12.03 39.33
N MET A 55 25.15 10.71 39.30
CA MET A 55 24.36 9.76 38.56
C MET A 55 23.26 9.20 39.49
N GLY A 56 22.02 9.35 39.02
CA GLY A 56 20.86 8.76 39.65
C GLY A 56 20.15 7.77 38.75
N TYR A 57 19.20 7.05 39.32
CA TYR A 57 18.33 6.13 38.60
C TYR A 57 16.88 6.59 38.74
N LEU A 58 16.18 6.68 37.63
CA LEU A 58 14.74 6.95 37.61
C LEU A 58 14.02 5.76 37.01
N PRO A 59 12.76 5.50 37.36
CA PRO A 59 11.93 4.55 36.62
C PRO A 59 11.97 4.91 35.13
N GLY A 60 12.09 3.91 34.29
CA GLY A 60 11.99 4.09 32.82
C GLY A 60 10.65 4.71 32.46
N LYS A 61 10.54 5.24 31.24
CA LYS A 61 9.31 5.87 30.76
C LYS A 61 8.19 4.86 30.53
N GLU A 62 8.53 3.62 30.31
CA GLU A 62 7.63 2.53 29.97
C GLU A 62 7.30 1.72 31.23
N LEU A 63 6.01 1.58 31.50
CA LEU A 63 5.54 0.71 32.60
C LEU A 63 5.65 -0.75 32.17
N SER A 64 6.29 -1.56 32.98
CA SER A 64 6.40 -2.99 32.74
C SER A 64 5.05 -3.70 32.78
N ASN A 65 4.87 -4.69 31.90
CA ASN A 65 3.71 -5.55 31.88
C ASN A 65 4.14 -7.04 32.00
N PRO A 66 4.09 -7.63 33.20
CA PRO A 66 4.48 -9.03 33.37
C PRO A 66 3.50 -10.03 32.72
N ASN A 67 2.33 -9.58 32.30
CA ASN A 67 1.29 -10.40 31.66
C ASN A 67 1.37 -10.44 30.14
N LEU A 68 2.42 -9.87 29.54
CA LEU A 68 2.59 -9.89 28.09
C LEU A 68 2.57 -11.32 27.54
N LYS A 69 1.84 -11.48 26.42
CA LYS A 69 1.69 -12.74 25.69
C LYS A 69 2.16 -12.57 24.26
N TRP A 70 2.38 -13.68 23.60
CA TRP A 70 2.64 -13.70 22.17
C TRP A 70 1.39 -13.33 21.39
N GLU A 71 1.58 -12.58 20.32
CA GLU A 71 0.53 -12.38 19.33
C GLU A 71 0.14 -13.73 18.72
N GLN A 72 -1.14 -13.97 18.47
CA GLN A 72 -1.65 -15.22 17.93
C GLN A 72 -2.40 -14.97 16.61
N SER A 73 -1.97 -15.63 15.55
CA SER A 73 -2.64 -15.62 14.25
C SER A 73 -3.27 -16.97 13.97
N ALA A 74 -4.59 -17.01 13.92
CA ALA A 74 -5.37 -18.18 13.54
C ALA A 74 -5.77 -18.06 12.08
N THR A 75 -5.30 -18.99 11.23
CA THR A 75 -5.55 -18.98 9.79
C THR A 75 -6.36 -20.22 9.38
N ALA A 76 -7.49 -19.99 8.72
CA ALA A 76 -8.21 -20.97 7.95
C ALA A 76 -7.87 -20.80 6.46
N ASN A 77 -7.58 -21.91 5.79
CA ASN A 77 -7.18 -21.91 4.39
C ASN A 77 -7.97 -22.98 3.63
N LEU A 78 -8.49 -22.60 2.46
CA LEU A 78 -9.18 -23.47 1.52
C LEU A 78 -8.48 -23.37 0.16
N GLY A 79 -7.94 -24.49 -0.35
CA GLY A 79 -7.23 -24.53 -1.61
C GLY A 79 -7.77 -25.62 -2.53
N VAL A 80 -7.71 -25.34 -3.82
CA VAL A 80 -7.99 -26.31 -4.89
C VAL A 80 -6.79 -26.37 -5.81
N ASP A 81 -6.17 -27.55 -5.89
CA ASP A 81 -5.12 -27.86 -6.87
C ASP A 81 -5.73 -28.65 -8.00
N PHE A 82 -5.45 -28.29 -9.23
CA PHE A 82 -5.98 -28.98 -10.40
C PHE A 82 -4.93 -29.15 -11.50
N SER A 83 -5.13 -30.22 -12.28
CA SER A 83 -4.36 -30.51 -13.49
C SER A 83 -5.32 -31.04 -14.55
N PHE A 84 -5.27 -30.47 -15.74
CA PHE A 84 -6.17 -30.79 -16.84
C PHE A 84 -5.40 -31.03 -18.15
N PHE A 85 -6.02 -31.79 -19.06
CA PHE A 85 -5.58 -32.02 -20.43
C PHE A 85 -4.16 -32.65 -20.51
N ASN A 86 -3.92 -33.72 -19.78
CA ASN A 86 -2.62 -34.43 -19.66
C ASN A 86 -1.51 -33.46 -19.19
N GLY A 87 -1.77 -32.73 -18.11
CA GLY A 87 -0.85 -31.79 -17.49
C GLY A 87 -0.60 -30.51 -18.29
N ARG A 88 -1.40 -30.24 -19.33
CA ARG A 88 -1.25 -29.02 -20.13
C ARG A 88 -1.71 -27.77 -19.40
N LEU A 89 -2.64 -27.87 -18.47
CA LEU A 89 -3.10 -26.78 -17.63
C LEU A 89 -3.04 -27.23 -16.17
N ASN A 90 -2.24 -26.55 -15.37
CA ASN A 90 -2.10 -26.79 -13.94
C ASN A 90 -2.37 -25.50 -13.19
N GLY A 91 -2.99 -25.61 -12.05
CA GLY A 91 -3.25 -24.43 -11.24
C GLY A 91 -3.59 -24.73 -9.81
N THR A 92 -3.55 -23.66 -9.04
CA THR A 92 -3.96 -23.62 -7.63
C THR A 92 -4.77 -22.37 -7.42
N VAL A 93 -5.93 -22.51 -6.78
CA VAL A 93 -6.73 -21.40 -6.24
C VAL A 93 -6.77 -21.57 -4.74
N GLU A 94 -6.45 -20.51 -4.02
CA GLU A 94 -6.39 -20.55 -2.57
C GLU A 94 -7.12 -19.33 -1.98
N TYR A 95 -7.97 -19.58 -1.00
CA TYR A 95 -8.59 -18.56 -0.18
C TYR A 95 -8.16 -18.75 1.26
N TYR A 96 -7.75 -17.67 1.90
CA TYR A 96 -7.39 -17.69 3.31
C TYR A 96 -8.14 -16.62 4.10
N ASN A 97 -8.33 -16.91 5.39
CA ASN A 97 -8.87 -15.97 6.36
C ASN A 97 -8.06 -16.11 7.65
N THR A 98 -7.43 -15.03 8.07
CA THR A 98 -6.56 -14.96 9.24
C THR A 98 -7.14 -13.97 10.24
N HIS A 99 -7.28 -14.39 11.48
CA HIS A 99 -7.60 -13.53 12.62
C HIS A 99 -6.40 -13.47 13.54
N THR A 100 -5.85 -12.28 13.72
CA THR A 100 -4.76 -12.03 14.68
C THR A 100 -5.34 -11.35 15.91
N LYS A 101 -5.02 -11.87 17.08
CA LYS A 101 -5.38 -11.33 18.39
C LYS A 101 -4.14 -11.16 19.24
N ASP A 102 -4.33 -10.47 20.36
CA ASP A 102 -3.27 -10.20 21.33
C ASP A 102 -2.09 -9.43 20.69
N LEU A 103 -2.37 -8.60 19.65
CA LEU A 103 -1.38 -7.72 19.06
C LEU A 103 -0.83 -6.77 20.11
N LEU A 104 0.48 -6.62 20.10
CA LEU A 104 1.19 -5.72 21.00
C LEU A 104 0.95 -4.27 20.59
N VAL A 105 0.32 -3.52 21.47
CA VAL A 105 0.02 -2.10 21.26
C VAL A 105 0.62 -1.30 22.41
N GLU A 106 1.33 -0.24 22.08
CA GLU A 106 1.83 0.73 23.03
C GLU A 106 0.67 1.64 23.45
N ARG A 107 0.18 1.43 24.68
CA ARG A 107 -0.89 2.23 25.27
C ARG A 107 -0.31 3.41 26.02
N SER A 108 -0.79 4.62 25.70
CA SER A 108 -0.46 5.82 26.45
C SER A 108 -1.07 5.78 27.86
N LEU A 109 -0.29 6.15 28.84
CA LEU A 109 -0.70 6.22 30.23
C LEU A 109 -0.87 7.67 30.69
N ASN A 110 -1.66 7.85 31.77
CA ASN A 110 -1.75 9.16 32.39
C ASN A 110 -0.39 9.52 33.04
N ALA A 111 0.13 10.70 32.70
CA ALA A 111 1.43 11.17 33.20
C ALA A 111 1.53 11.22 34.73
N SER A 112 0.40 11.29 35.45
CA SER A 112 0.37 11.23 36.92
C SER A 112 0.87 9.90 37.50
N LEU A 113 0.95 8.83 36.69
CA LEU A 113 1.49 7.53 37.09
C LEU A 113 3.03 7.49 37.07
N GLY A 114 3.69 8.53 36.56
CA GLY A 114 5.14 8.57 36.40
C GLY A 114 5.67 7.80 35.19
N TYR A 115 4.79 7.17 34.40
CA TYR A 115 5.09 6.45 33.19
C TYR A 115 4.30 7.07 32.03
N THR A 116 4.86 7.01 30.82
CA THR A 116 4.19 7.56 29.63
C THR A 116 3.43 6.51 28.83
N THR A 117 3.95 5.29 28.80
CA THR A 117 3.42 4.21 27.97
C THR A 117 3.51 2.86 28.68
N MET A 118 2.74 1.89 28.19
CA MET A 118 2.81 0.48 28.56
C MET A 118 2.51 -0.37 27.34
N LEU A 119 3.31 -1.38 27.08
CA LEU A 119 3.02 -2.37 26.04
C LEU A 119 1.97 -3.36 26.54
N ASP A 120 0.91 -3.59 25.76
CA ASP A 120 -0.20 -4.45 26.15
C ASP A 120 -0.74 -5.26 24.96
N ASN A 121 -1.37 -6.42 25.24
CA ASN A 121 -1.94 -7.31 24.23
C ASN A 121 -3.42 -6.98 23.96
N LEU A 122 -3.70 -5.90 23.26
CA LEU A 122 -5.05 -5.37 23.07
C LEU A 122 -5.55 -5.46 21.64
N GLY A 123 -4.64 -5.36 20.67
CA GLY A 123 -4.98 -5.24 19.27
C GLY A 123 -5.57 -6.52 18.66
N LYS A 124 -6.47 -6.33 17.69
CA LYS A 124 -7.04 -7.40 16.85
C LYS A 124 -7.12 -6.94 15.41
N THR A 125 -6.71 -7.83 14.51
CA THR A 125 -6.82 -7.61 13.07
C THR A 125 -7.43 -8.82 12.38
N LYS A 126 -7.94 -8.59 11.19
CA LYS A 126 -8.43 -9.62 10.29
C LYS A 126 -7.82 -9.42 8.93
N SER A 127 -7.42 -10.51 8.28
CA SER A 127 -6.91 -10.50 6.91
C SER A 127 -7.55 -11.62 6.12
N SER A 128 -7.96 -11.35 4.89
CA SER A 128 -8.44 -12.39 3.97
C SER A 128 -7.94 -12.09 2.57
N GLY A 129 -7.68 -13.15 1.80
CA GLY A 129 -7.16 -12.99 0.46
C GLY A 129 -7.42 -14.20 -0.43
N ILE A 130 -7.16 -13.99 -1.71
CA ILE A 130 -7.23 -14.99 -2.77
C ILE A 130 -5.89 -14.99 -3.49
N ASP A 131 -5.31 -16.18 -3.62
CA ASP A 131 -4.12 -16.44 -4.41
C ASP A 131 -4.49 -17.41 -5.54
N LEU A 132 -4.08 -17.08 -6.76
CA LEU A 132 -4.26 -17.88 -7.95
C LEU A 132 -2.90 -18.11 -8.62
N SER A 133 -2.58 -19.36 -8.90
CA SER A 133 -1.44 -19.75 -9.74
C SER A 133 -1.94 -20.61 -10.89
N LEU A 134 -1.63 -20.23 -12.13
CA LEU A 134 -1.94 -20.99 -13.32
C LEU A 134 -0.68 -21.17 -14.15
N ASN A 135 -0.46 -22.37 -14.66
CA ASN A 135 0.59 -22.69 -15.60
C ASN A 135 0.03 -23.55 -16.71
N GLY A 136 0.33 -23.21 -17.95
CA GLY A 136 -0.21 -23.95 -19.07
C GLY A 136 0.67 -23.94 -20.32
N ASP A 137 0.66 -25.06 -21.04
CA ASP A 137 1.26 -25.17 -22.36
C ASP A 137 0.24 -24.77 -23.43
N VAL A 138 0.37 -23.54 -23.95
CA VAL A 138 -0.50 -23.02 -25.00
C VAL A 138 -0.29 -23.80 -26.31
N ILE A 139 1.01 -23.99 -26.64
CA ILE A 139 1.41 -24.78 -27.81
C ILE A 139 2.46 -25.80 -27.34
N ARG A 140 2.27 -27.06 -27.71
CA ARG A 140 3.22 -28.14 -27.40
C ARG A 140 3.37 -29.04 -28.62
N THR A 141 4.42 -28.81 -29.38
CA THR A 141 4.83 -29.64 -30.52
C THR A 141 6.25 -30.18 -30.30
N LYS A 142 6.72 -31.04 -31.19
CA LYS A 142 8.10 -31.57 -31.11
C LYS A 142 9.19 -30.50 -31.30
N GLU A 143 8.91 -29.46 -32.06
CA GLU A 143 9.89 -28.42 -32.41
C GLU A 143 9.66 -27.09 -31.71
N PHE A 144 8.41 -26.83 -31.29
CA PHE A 144 8.03 -25.57 -30.69
C PHE A 144 7.14 -25.80 -29.46
N THR A 145 7.51 -25.15 -28.36
CA THR A 145 6.67 -25.09 -27.16
C THR A 145 6.50 -23.63 -26.73
N TRP A 146 5.28 -23.30 -26.34
CA TRP A 146 4.95 -22.03 -25.73
C TRP A 146 4.15 -22.29 -24.46
N SER A 147 4.72 -21.90 -23.33
CA SER A 147 4.12 -22.04 -22.00
C SER A 147 3.87 -20.67 -21.38
N LEU A 148 2.74 -20.52 -20.72
CA LEU A 148 2.38 -19.35 -19.92
C LEU A 148 2.24 -19.76 -18.48
N GLY A 149 2.71 -18.89 -17.57
CA GLY A 149 2.47 -18.96 -16.15
C GLY A 149 1.96 -17.63 -15.64
N THR A 150 0.97 -17.66 -14.75
CA THR A 150 0.47 -16.44 -14.10
C THR A 150 0.25 -16.69 -12.61
N ASN A 151 0.58 -15.70 -11.81
CA ASN A 151 0.19 -15.64 -10.40
C ASN A 151 -0.57 -14.34 -10.19
N PHE A 152 -1.68 -14.45 -9.48
CA PHE A 152 -2.51 -13.31 -9.08
C PHE A 152 -2.72 -13.39 -7.57
N SER A 153 -2.57 -12.27 -6.88
CA SER A 153 -2.80 -12.17 -5.44
C SER A 153 -3.55 -10.90 -5.11
N MET A 154 -4.59 -11.04 -4.31
CA MET A 154 -5.31 -9.92 -3.71
C MET A 154 -5.64 -10.21 -2.26
N TYR A 155 -5.52 -9.20 -1.42
CA TYR A 155 -5.89 -9.33 -0.02
C TYR A 155 -6.49 -8.05 0.54
N LYS A 156 -7.28 -8.21 1.58
CA LYS A 156 -7.79 -7.15 2.44
C LYS A 156 -7.37 -7.45 3.87
N ASN A 157 -6.78 -6.47 4.54
CA ASN A 157 -6.59 -6.49 5.98
C ASN A 157 -7.40 -5.36 6.62
N GLU A 158 -7.79 -5.53 7.86
CA GLU A 158 -8.56 -4.53 8.61
C GLU A 158 -8.25 -4.61 10.10
N ILE A 159 -8.24 -3.46 10.73
CA ILE A 159 -8.16 -3.33 12.19
C ILE A 159 -9.55 -3.60 12.75
N VAL A 160 -9.66 -4.60 13.61
CA VAL A 160 -10.93 -4.94 14.29
C VAL A 160 -11.03 -4.25 15.65
N ARG A 161 -9.89 -4.08 16.32
CA ARG A 161 -9.78 -3.44 17.63
C ARG A 161 -8.35 -2.97 17.83
N ILE A 162 -8.18 -1.83 18.45
CA ILE A 162 -6.87 -1.28 18.80
C ILE A 162 -6.60 -1.52 20.28
N ASP A 163 -7.46 -0.99 21.13
CA ASP A 163 -7.42 -1.12 22.59
C ASP A 163 -8.84 -1.25 23.18
N ASP A 164 -9.00 -0.99 24.47
CA ASP A 164 -10.30 -1.07 25.18
C ASP A 164 -11.14 0.22 25.07
N THR A 165 -10.68 1.21 24.33
CA THR A 165 -11.42 2.47 24.13
C THR A 165 -12.62 2.25 23.23
N LEU A 166 -13.76 2.77 23.65
CA LEU A 166 -15.01 2.69 22.90
C LEU A 166 -15.41 4.09 22.39
N ASP A 167 -16.06 4.13 21.26
CA ASP A 167 -16.69 5.33 20.72
C ASP A 167 -18.03 5.66 21.44
N GLU A 168 -18.68 6.73 21.03
CA GLU A 168 -19.97 7.17 21.59
C GLU A 168 -21.09 6.11 21.46
N ASN A 169 -20.95 5.17 20.55
CA ASN A 169 -21.90 4.09 20.29
C ASN A 169 -21.53 2.78 20.97
N GLY A 170 -20.47 2.79 21.84
CA GLY A 170 -19.98 1.61 22.53
C GLY A 170 -19.22 0.61 21.62
N LYS A 171 -18.75 1.04 20.45
CA LYS A 171 -17.91 0.23 19.54
C LYS A 171 -16.44 0.58 19.71
N PRO A 172 -15.51 -0.31 19.30
CA PRO A 172 -14.08 0.01 19.32
C PRO A 172 -13.76 1.35 18.64
N ALA A 173 -13.05 2.22 19.33
CA ALA A 173 -12.69 3.54 18.84
C ALA A 173 -11.46 3.50 17.93
N SER A 174 -11.46 4.37 16.91
CA SER A 174 -10.31 4.61 16.04
C SER A 174 -9.32 5.57 16.69
N GLN A 175 -8.03 5.38 16.43
CA GLN A 175 -6.95 6.28 16.86
C GLN A 175 -6.42 7.03 15.63
N VAL A 176 -7.18 8.03 15.20
CA VAL A 176 -6.94 8.76 13.95
C VAL A 176 -5.57 9.45 13.92
N ALA A 177 -5.09 9.96 15.08
CA ALA A 177 -3.78 10.61 15.17
C ALA A 177 -2.62 9.66 14.84
N GLN A 178 -2.75 8.37 15.09
CA GLN A 178 -1.80 7.32 14.75
C GLN A 178 -2.05 6.72 13.35
N GLY A 179 -3.14 7.09 12.71
CA GLY A 179 -3.58 6.52 11.44
C GLY A 179 -4.20 5.11 11.59
N TRP A 180 -4.62 4.74 12.80
CA TRP A 180 -5.26 3.46 13.07
C TRP A 180 -6.79 3.63 13.11
N ILE A 181 -7.43 3.13 12.05
CA ILE A 181 -8.86 3.32 11.85
C ILE A 181 -9.54 1.94 11.82
N ILE A 182 -10.56 1.78 12.66
CA ILE A 182 -11.33 0.53 12.72
C ILE A 182 -11.99 0.25 11.36
N GLY A 183 -11.87 -0.98 10.86
CA GLY A 183 -12.37 -1.40 9.56
C GLY A 183 -11.44 -1.12 8.38
N GLU A 184 -10.36 -0.35 8.60
CA GLU A 184 -9.37 -0.02 7.59
C GLU A 184 -8.06 -0.80 7.77
N PRO A 185 -7.21 -0.87 6.73
CA PRO A 185 -5.90 -1.49 6.84
C PRO A 185 -5.00 -0.81 7.88
N ILE A 186 -4.06 -1.58 8.46
CA ILE A 186 -3.05 -1.03 9.36
C ILE A 186 -2.19 0.04 8.68
N ASN A 187 -1.91 -0.14 7.39
CA ASN A 187 -1.08 0.76 6.59
C ASN A 187 -1.94 1.67 5.72
N VAL A 188 -2.37 2.80 6.28
CA VAL A 188 -3.06 3.85 5.52
C VAL A 188 -2.32 5.19 5.66
N TYR A 189 -2.52 6.08 4.68
CA TYR A 189 -2.40 7.52 4.89
C TYR A 189 -3.76 8.03 5.33
N TYR A 190 -3.80 9.00 6.21
CA TYR A 190 -5.03 9.68 6.59
C TYR A 190 -4.92 11.13 6.16
N ASP A 191 -5.51 11.44 5.00
CA ASP A 191 -5.33 12.74 4.35
C ASP A 191 -6.54 13.03 3.44
N TYR A 192 -6.56 14.22 2.86
CA TYR A 192 -7.60 14.65 1.91
C TYR A 192 -7.46 13.94 0.57
N LEU A 193 -8.58 13.78 -0.15
CA LEU A 193 -8.56 13.41 -1.56
C LEU A 193 -8.38 14.67 -2.42
N VAL A 194 -7.40 14.64 -3.32
CA VAL A 194 -7.12 15.73 -4.24
C VAL A 194 -7.97 15.60 -5.49
N ASP A 195 -8.70 16.65 -5.86
CA ASP A 195 -9.47 16.74 -7.09
C ASP A 195 -8.76 17.59 -8.17
N GLY A 196 -7.53 18.03 -7.90
CA GLY A 196 -6.68 18.76 -8.83
C GLY A 196 -6.23 20.12 -8.32
N ILE A 197 -6.05 21.05 -9.25
CA ILE A 197 -5.61 22.42 -9.00
C ILE A 197 -6.71 23.35 -9.47
N PHE A 198 -7.07 24.35 -8.66
CA PHE A 198 -8.04 25.37 -9.04
C PHE A 198 -7.61 26.11 -10.31
N GLN A 199 -8.48 26.13 -11.29
CA GLN A 199 -8.29 26.83 -12.57
C GLN A 199 -9.08 28.16 -12.56
N TYR A 200 -8.82 29.03 -13.51
CA TYR A 200 -9.61 30.27 -13.67
C TYR A 200 -11.10 30.01 -13.86
N ASP A 201 -11.44 28.91 -14.51
CA ASP A 201 -12.84 28.52 -14.77
C ASP A 201 -13.63 28.15 -13.50
N ASP A 202 -12.95 27.87 -12.41
CA ASP A 202 -13.61 27.61 -11.11
C ASP A 202 -14.10 28.91 -10.44
N PHE A 203 -13.79 30.10 -10.98
CA PHE A 203 -14.05 31.40 -10.35
C PHE A 203 -14.86 32.35 -11.23
N ASP A 204 -15.65 33.20 -10.56
CA ASP A 204 -16.11 34.48 -11.09
C ASP A 204 -15.05 35.53 -10.76
N ILE A 205 -14.55 36.21 -11.81
CA ILE A 205 -13.40 37.11 -11.68
C ILE A 205 -13.89 38.56 -11.86
N THR A 206 -13.70 39.38 -10.85
CA THR A 206 -14.04 40.81 -10.84
C THR A 206 -12.81 41.63 -10.48
N ARG A 207 -12.98 42.97 -10.48
CA ARG A 207 -11.93 43.88 -10.01
C ARG A 207 -12.49 44.70 -8.85
N ASP A 208 -11.67 44.91 -7.83
CA ASP A 208 -11.97 45.77 -6.72
C ASP A 208 -11.85 47.27 -7.10
N GLY A 209 -12.20 48.17 -6.16
CA GLY A 209 -12.09 49.62 -6.37
C GLY A 209 -10.66 50.14 -6.59
N THR A 210 -9.64 49.30 -6.36
CA THR A 210 -8.20 49.61 -6.59
C THR A 210 -7.66 48.98 -7.85
N GLY A 211 -8.50 48.19 -8.58
CA GLY A 211 -8.15 47.53 -9.82
C GLY A 211 -7.54 46.13 -9.68
N ASN A 212 -7.41 45.59 -8.44
CA ASN A 212 -6.94 44.25 -8.21
C ASN A 212 -7.98 43.19 -8.62
N LEU A 213 -7.54 42.02 -9.05
CA LEU A 213 -8.43 40.91 -9.35
C LEU A 213 -8.97 40.32 -8.04
N VAL A 214 -10.26 40.09 -8.03
CA VAL A 214 -10.99 39.39 -6.95
C VAL A 214 -11.54 38.11 -7.53
N TYR A 215 -11.20 37.01 -6.90
CA TYR A 215 -11.62 35.66 -7.28
C TYR A 215 -12.71 35.19 -6.34
N THR A 216 -13.90 34.94 -6.87
CA THR A 216 -15.04 34.39 -6.11
C THR A 216 -15.26 32.96 -6.61
N LEU A 217 -15.13 31.97 -5.73
CA LEU A 217 -15.34 30.57 -6.09
C LEU A 217 -16.80 30.37 -6.51
N LYS A 218 -17.02 29.70 -7.63
CA LYS A 218 -18.35 29.38 -8.15
C LYS A 218 -19.06 28.41 -7.23
N ASN A 219 -20.40 28.46 -7.26
CA ASN A 219 -21.24 27.55 -6.51
C ASN A 219 -21.04 26.11 -7.01
N THR A 220 -20.68 25.22 -6.12
CA THR A 220 -20.45 23.78 -6.38
C THR A 220 -21.13 22.90 -5.35
N TYR A 221 -21.69 23.49 -4.29
CA TYR A 221 -22.36 22.80 -3.21
C TYR A 221 -23.86 23.15 -3.23
N ASP A 222 -24.69 22.13 -3.10
CA ASP A 222 -26.16 22.24 -2.99
C ASP A 222 -26.52 22.19 -1.50
N SER A 223 -26.72 23.40 -0.90
CA SER A 223 -26.89 23.51 0.54
C SER A 223 -28.31 23.11 1.01
N ASN A 224 -29.27 23.10 0.10
CA ASN A 224 -30.67 22.85 0.39
C ASN A 224 -31.18 21.50 -0.16
N ASN A 225 -30.32 20.74 -0.86
CA ASN A 225 -30.61 19.47 -1.50
C ASN A 225 -31.74 19.50 -2.54
N ASP A 226 -31.84 20.60 -3.31
CA ASP A 226 -32.82 20.75 -4.40
C ASP A 226 -32.28 20.31 -5.78
N GLY A 227 -31.02 19.89 -5.83
CA GLY A 227 -30.32 19.46 -7.04
C GLY A 227 -29.62 20.58 -7.80
N VAL A 228 -29.58 21.78 -7.24
CA VAL A 228 -28.90 22.96 -7.83
C VAL A 228 -27.84 23.47 -6.87
N ALA A 229 -26.60 23.60 -7.34
CA ALA A 229 -25.54 24.19 -6.52
C ALA A 229 -25.81 25.66 -6.26
N ASP A 230 -25.98 26.04 -4.99
CA ASP A 230 -26.35 27.37 -4.55
C ASP A 230 -25.28 28.11 -3.75
N SER A 231 -24.22 27.38 -3.33
CA SER A 231 -23.10 27.95 -2.57
C SER A 231 -21.75 27.39 -2.99
N PRO A 232 -20.65 28.14 -2.78
CA PRO A 232 -19.31 27.57 -2.92
C PRO A 232 -18.99 26.69 -1.70
N ILE A 233 -18.09 25.72 -1.89
CA ILE A 233 -17.50 24.97 -0.77
C ILE A 233 -16.58 25.92 0.02
N ASP A 234 -16.73 25.96 1.34
CA ASP A 234 -15.91 26.77 2.24
C ASP A 234 -14.59 26.08 2.59
N TYR A 235 -13.48 26.64 2.13
CA TYR A 235 -12.13 26.18 2.42
C TYR A 235 -11.49 26.83 3.67
N GLY A 236 -12.28 27.61 4.44
CA GLY A 236 -11.79 28.30 5.64
C GLY A 236 -10.87 29.49 5.36
N GLY A 237 -10.76 29.93 4.10
CA GLY A 237 -9.91 31.06 3.69
C GLY A 237 -10.07 31.42 2.23
N ALA A 238 -9.35 32.45 1.79
CA ALA A 238 -9.37 32.89 0.39
C ALA A 238 -8.75 31.82 -0.51
N ILE A 239 -9.47 31.43 -1.55
CA ILE A 239 -9.02 30.51 -2.57
C ILE A 239 -8.74 31.29 -3.86
N GLU A 240 -7.65 30.91 -4.53
CA GLU A 240 -7.21 31.55 -5.76
C GLU A 240 -6.78 30.49 -6.80
N PRO A 241 -6.79 30.83 -8.09
CA PRO A 241 -6.28 29.94 -9.14
C PRO A 241 -4.84 29.47 -8.84
N GLY A 242 -4.59 28.19 -9.11
CA GLY A 242 -3.30 27.56 -8.82
C GLY A 242 -3.15 26.98 -7.42
N MET A 243 -4.15 27.06 -6.55
CA MET A 243 -4.18 26.38 -5.26
C MET A 243 -4.68 24.93 -5.40
N VAL A 244 -4.36 24.07 -4.44
CA VAL A 244 -4.81 22.67 -4.42
C VAL A 244 -6.30 22.60 -4.14
N LYS A 245 -7.02 21.85 -4.98
CA LYS A 245 -8.44 21.56 -4.82
C LYS A 245 -8.60 20.19 -4.17
N VAL A 246 -9.24 20.15 -3.00
CA VAL A 246 -9.55 18.91 -2.28
C VAL A 246 -11.05 18.69 -2.21
N ARG A 247 -11.42 17.42 -2.02
CA ARG A 247 -12.82 17.01 -2.00
C ARG A 247 -13.44 17.24 -0.64
N ASP A 248 -14.66 17.82 -0.63
CA ASP A 248 -15.59 17.73 0.47
C ASP A 248 -16.12 16.29 0.51
N ASN A 249 -15.59 15.49 1.43
CA ASN A 249 -15.82 14.06 1.45
C ASN A 249 -17.02 13.67 2.32
N ASN A 250 -17.37 14.48 3.31
CA ASN A 250 -18.55 14.29 4.16
C ASN A 250 -19.80 14.98 3.61
N GLY A 251 -19.65 15.89 2.63
CA GLY A 251 -20.73 16.58 1.93
C GLY A 251 -21.40 17.67 2.77
N ASP A 252 -20.65 18.31 3.69
CA ASP A 252 -21.19 19.36 4.56
C ASP A 252 -20.97 20.78 4.02
N GLY A 253 -20.32 20.91 2.85
CA GLY A 253 -20.02 22.19 2.19
C GLY A 253 -18.81 22.91 2.77
N LYS A 254 -18.00 22.26 3.61
CA LYS A 254 -16.82 22.85 4.23
C LYS A 254 -15.65 21.89 4.17
N ILE A 255 -14.44 22.37 3.95
CA ILE A 255 -13.23 21.57 4.05
C ILE A 255 -12.64 21.67 5.45
N THR A 256 -12.74 20.60 6.20
CA THR A 256 -12.25 20.47 7.58
C THR A 256 -11.38 19.22 7.74
N ALA A 257 -10.96 18.94 8.97
CA ALA A 257 -10.24 17.69 9.27
C ALA A 257 -11.12 16.44 9.07
N ASP A 258 -12.45 16.61 9.07
CA ASP A 258 -13.41 15.51 8.93
C ASP A 258 -13.54 15.02 7.48
N ASP A 259 -13.00 15.78 6.51
CA ASP A 259 -12.91 15.37 5.09
C ASP A 259 -11.71 14.46 4.79
N ARG A 260 -10.83 14.25 5.77
CA ARG A 260 -9.74 13.31 5.61
C ARG A 260 -10.26 11.88 5.62
N VAL A 261 -9.70 11.07 4.74
CA VAL A 261 -10.07 9.66 4.59
C VAL A 261 -8.85 8.75 4.67
N PRO A 262 -9.04 7.48 5.06
CA PRO A 262 -7.98 6.48 4.99
C PRO A 262 -7.68 6.15 3.52
N ILE A 263 -6.44 6.39 3.11
CA ILE A 263 -5.92 6.08 1.78
C ILE A 263 -5.00 4.86 1.91
N ARG A 264 -5.43 3.74 1.37
CA ARG A 264 -4.71 2.47 1.46
C ARG A 264 -3.35 2.55 0.76
N LYS A 265 -2.28 2.16 1.47
CA LYS A 265 -0.92 2.07 0.93
C LYS A 265 -0.69 0.79 0.13
N ASP A 266 -1.27 -0.31 0.59
CA ASP A 266 -1.09 -1.63 -0.01
C ASP A 266 -1.79 -1.73 -1.37
N PRO A 267 -1.24 -2.50 -2.31
CA PRO A 267 -1.90 -2.70 -3.60
C PRO A 267 -3.25 -3.40 -3.44
N LYS A 268 -4.18 -3.09 -4.34
CA LYS A 268 -5.47 -3.81 -4.45
C LYS A 268 -5.24 -5.25 -4.91
N PHE A 269 -4.33 -5.42 -5.88
CA PHE A 269 -3.87 -6.72 -6.33
C PHE A 269 -2.49 -6.64 -6.96
N THR A 270 -1.83 -7.79 -7.05
CA THR A 270 -0.59 -7.99 -7.80
C THR A 270 -0.78 -9.13 -8.80
N VAL A 271 -0.11 -9.02 -9.94
CA VAL A 271 -0.14 -10.05 -10.97
C VAL A 271 1.25 -10.26 -11.54
N SER A 272 1.60 -11.50 -11.81
CA SER A 272 2.77 -11.83 -12.63
C SER A 272 2.35 -12.67 -13.84
N LEU A 273 3.03 -12.49 -14.95
CA LEU A 273 2.84 -13.25 -16.16
C LEU A 273 4.22 -13.66 -16.70
N SER A 274 4.49 -14.95 -16.72
CA SER A 274 5.67 -15.53 -17.35
C SER A 274 5.31 -16.15 -18.70
N SER A 275 6.16 -15.96 -19.69
CA SER A 275 6.00 -16.55 -21.01
C SER A 275 7.32 -17.20 -21.42
N THR A 276 7.28 -18.50 -21.71
CA THR A 276 8.44 -19.28 -22.12
C THR A 276 8.22 -19.87 -23.50
N TRP A 277 9.13 -19.61 -24.42
CA TRP A 277 9.08 -20.06 -25.80
C TRP A 277 10.34 -20.87 -26.08
N ASN A 278 10.19 -22.07 -26.64
CA ASN A 278 11.33 -22.88 -27.06
C ASN A 278 11.14 -23.27 -28.53
N TRP A 279 12.16 -23.05 -29.34
CA TRP A 279 12.14 -23.36 -30.76
C TRP A 279 13.53 -23.72 -31.28
N LYS A 280 13.73 -24.97 -31.70
CA LYS A 280 14.96 -25.44 -32.36
C LYS A 280 16.27 -25.03 -31.68
N GLY A 281 16.30 -25.09 -30.35
CA GLY A 281 17.45 -24.72 -29.51
C GLY A 281 17.45 -23.28 -29.01
N PHE A 282 16.63 -22.41 -29.57
CA PHE A 282 16.35 -21.10 -28.98
C PHE A 282 15.37 -21.21 -27.83
N ASP A 283 15.61 -20.45 -26.80
CA ASP A 283 14.67 -20.22 -25.70
C ASP A 283 14.51 -18.72 -25.42
N LEU A 284 13.26 -18.29 -25.31
CA LEU A 284 12.90 -16.93 -24.91
C LEU A 284 12.05 -17.01 -23.64
N PHE A 285 12.46 -16.28 -22.63
CA PHE A 285 11.72 -16.15 -21.38
C PHE A 285 11.43 -14.69 -21.11
N MET A 286 10.18 -14.40 -20.80
CA MET A 286 9.70 -13.08 -20.37
C MET A 286 8.97 -13.23 -19.05
N ASP A 287 9.27 -12.33 -18.11
CA ASP A 287 8.59 -12.25 -16.81
C ASP A 287 8.09 -10.83 -16.57
N TRP A 288 6.77 -10.68 -16.57
CA TRP A 288 6.06 -9.45 -16.32
C TRP A 288 5.49 -9.43 -14.92
N TYR A 289 5.49 -8.27 -14.30
CA TYR A 289 4.92 -8.07 -12.98
C TYR A 289 4.15 -6.77 -12.93
N GLY A 290 2.92 -6.84 -12.45
CA GLY A 290 2.01 -5.71 -12.28
C GLY A 290 1.61 -5.53 -10.82
N VAL A 291 1.48 -4.28 -10.43
CA VAL A 291 0.96 -3.82 -9.13
C VAL A 291 -0.11 -2.78 -9.41
N SER A 292 -1.30 -2.95 -8.86
CA SER A 292 -2.41 -2.02 -9.08
C SER A 292 -2.95 -1.47 -7.76
N GLY A 293 -3.26 -0.19 -7.74
CA GLY A 293 -3.90 0.52 -6.63
C GLY A 293 -3.00 0.76 -5.43
N ARG A 294 -1.69 0.65 -5.58
CA ARG A 294 -0.72 1.03 -4.55
C ARG A 294 -0.60 2.55 -4.48
N LYS A 295 -0.59 3.10 -3.26
CA LYS A 295 -0.30 4.51 -3.05
C LYS A 295 1.01 4.68 -2.28
N ILE A 296 1.79 5.71 -2.65
CA ILE A 296 3.01 6.10 -1.94
C ILE A 296 2.97 7.61 -1.67
N LYS A 297 3.55 8.02 -0.53
CA LYS A 297 3.84 9.42 -0.29
C LYS A 297 5.24 9.72 -0.83
N ASN A 298 5.29 10.56 -1.85
CA ASN A 298 6.54 10.94 -2.49
C ASN A 298 7.22 12.02 -1.65
N SER A 299 8.24 11.64 -0.88
CA SER A 299 8.97 12.55 0.01
C SER A 299 9.72 13.64 -0.75
N TYR A 300 10.15 13.39 -1.99
CA TYR A 300 10.78 14.41 -2.83
C TYR A 300 9.86 15.60 -3.09
N LEU A 301 8.58 15.32 -3.28
CA LEU A 301 7.59 16.38 -3.51
C LEU A 301 7.23 17.09 -2.21
N TYR A 302 7.20 16.39 -1.11
CA TYR A 302 6.81 16.93 0.19
C TYR A 302 7.98 17.58 0.93
N ASP A 303 9.10 16.85 1.06
CA ASP A 303 10.20 17.26 1.93
C ASP A 303 11.23 18.15 1.21
N TYR A 304 11.51 17.86 -0.07
CA TYR A 304 12.58 18.53 -0.81
C TYR A 304 12.11 19.65 -1.72
N ASN A 305 10.91 19.54 -2.29
CA ASN A 305 10.40 20.52 -3.23
C ASN A 305 9.22 21.34 -2.67
N SER A 306 8.74 20.99 -1.50
CA SER A 306 7.59 21.62 -0.81
C SER A 306 6.42 21.95 -1.75
N GLY A 307 6.18 21.06 -2.74
CA GLY A 307 5.11 21.19 -3.70
C GLY A 307 5.03 22.51 -4.44
N GLY A 308 6.17 23.17 -4.65
CA GLY A 308 6.24 24.44 -5.35
C GLY A 308 6.68 25.64 -4.50
N SER A 309 7.07 25.41 -3.26
CA SER A 309 7.69 26.48 -2.46
C SER A 309 9.07 26.85 -3.03
N LEU A 310 9.33 28.15 -3.14
CA LEU A 310 10.61 28.69 -3.59
C LEU A 310 11.57 28.99 -2.43
N ARG A 311 11.20 28.69 -1.18
CA ARG A 311 11.95 29.06 0.02
C ARG A 311 13.13 28.12 0.25
N GLY A 312 14.28 28.43 -0.36
CA GLY A 312 15.56 27.76 -0.06
C GLY A 312 15.55 26.24 -0.19
N LYS A 313 14.62 25.67 -0.94
CA LYS A 313 14.47 24.24 -1.15
C LYS A 313 15.30 23.76 -2.33
N LEU A 314 15.70 22.48 -2.29
CA LEU A 314 16.46 21.88 -3.38
C LEU A 314 15.57 21.72 -4.62
N ASN A 315 15.91 22.39 -5.71
CA ASN A 315 15.22 22.33 -7.01
C ASN A 315 15.65 21.10 -7.84
N GLY A 316 15.74 19.93 -7.20
CA GLY A 316 16.17 18.71 -7.86
C GLY A 316 15.10 17.98 -8.65
N VAL A 317 13.82 18.28 -8.42
CA VAL A 317 12.69 17.59 -9.04
C VAL A 317 12.00 18.53 -10.02
N LYS A 318 11.93 18.11 -11.29
CA LYS A 318 11.15 18.83 -12.29
C LYS A 318 9.67 18.49 -12.06
N VAL A 319 8.88 19.49 -11.75
CA VAL A 319 7.43 19.39 -11.61
C VAL A 319 6.73 20.35 -12.56
N ASP A 320 5.52 19.99 -12.97
CA ASP A 320 4.68 20.79 -13.84
C ASP A 320 3.81 21.73 -13.00
N TYR A 321 4.37 22.91 -12.65
CA TYR A 321 3.66 23.91 -11.86
C TYR A 321 2.52 24.55 -12.62
N TRP A 322 1.45 24.82 -11.91
CA TRP A 322 0.42 25.72 -12.39
C TRP A 322 0.98 27.16 -12.51
N THR A 323 0.73 27.77 -13.65
CA THR A 323 0.94 29.20 -13.89
C THR A 323 -0.20 29.73 -14.77
N PRO A 324 -0.43 31.07 -14.85
CA PRO A 324 -1.43 31.63 -15.76
C PRO A 324 -1.28 31.23 -17.25
N PHE A 325 -0.05 30.86 -17.64
CA PHE A 325 0.31 30.45 -19.01
C PHE A 325 0.45 28.93 -19.14
N ASN A 326 0.44 28.20 -18.04
CA ASN A 326 0.50 26.75 -17.97
C ASN A 326 -0.51 26.25 -16.93
N PRO A 327 -1.79 26.07 -17.30
CA PRO A 327 -2.84 25.66 -16.36
C PRO A 327 -2.72 24.17 -16.01
N SER A 328 -1.56 23.77 -15.47
CA SER A 328 -1.30 22.41 -15.01
C SER A 328 -2.29 22.02 -13.91
N ASN A 329 -2.67 20.72 -13.91
CA ASN A 329 -3.49 20.12 -12.85
C ASN A 329 -2.67 19.19 -11.94
N GLU A 330 -1.33 19.19 -12.07
CA GLU A 330 -0.44 18.31 -11.32
C GLU A 330 0.09 18.94 -10.03
N PHE A 331 0.58 20.22 -10.12
CA PHE A 331 1.21 20.91 -9.00
C PHE A 331 0.66 22.31 -8.82
N PRO A 332 0.52 22.76 -7.56
CA PRO A 332 0.06 24.10 -7.27
C PRO A 332 1.07 25.15 -7.75
N ARG A 333 0.62 26.40 -7.83
CA ARG A 333 1.48 27.55 -8.12
C ARG A 333 2.60 27.66 -7.08
N PRO A 334 3.82 28.05 -7.47
CA PRO A 334 4.91 28.30 -6.54
C PRO A 334 4.57 29.44 -5.58
N SER A 335 4.94 29.30 -4.31
CA SER A 335 4.78 30.33 -3.28
C SER A 335 6.11 30.60 -2.57
N TYR A 336 6.45 31.87 -2.43
CA TYR A 336 7.63 32.27 -1.67
C TYR A 336 7.36 32.37 -0.15
N SER A 337 6.15 32.77 0.22
CA SER A 337 5.81 33.13 1.60
C SER A 337 5.41 31.95 2.48
N ALA A 338 4.75 30.96 1.90
CA ALA A 338 4.24 29.78 2.63
C ALA A 338 4.24 28.54 1.74
N ASP A 339 4.27 27.37 2.37
CA ASP A 339 4.03 26.13 1.68
C ASP A 339 2.55 26.06 1.24
N PRO A 340 2.26 25.51 0.06
CA PRO A 340 0.88 25.36 -0.41
C PRO A 340 0.05 24.56 0.58
N ALA A 341 -1.20 24.95 0.78
CA ALA A 341 -2.16 24.16 1.54
C ALA A 341 -2.35 22.79 0.88
N TYR A 342 -2.64 21.76 1.68
CA TYR A 342 -2.88 20.37 1.24
C TYR A 342 -1.70 19.71 0.50
N LEU A 343 -0.48 20.20 0.70
CA LEU A 343 0.71 19.65 0.08
C LEU A 343 0.94 18.17 0.42
N SER A 344 0.59 17.76 1.66
CA SER A 344 0.68 16.37 2.08
C SER A 344 -0.19 15.43 1.24
N ALA A 345 -1.38 15.90 0.86
CA ALA A 345 -2.34 15.14 0.07
C ALA A 345 -1.84 14.95 -1.38
N ILE A 346 -1.35 16.02 -2.01
CA ILE A 346 -0.83 15.94 -3.39
C ILE A 346 0.42 15.06 -3.51
N ALA A 347 1.18 14.92 -2.41
CA ALA A 347 2.34 14.06 -2.36
C ALA A 347 1.97 12.55 -2.34
N ILE A 348 0.70 12.21 -2.08
CA ILE A 348 0.20 10.83 -2.11
C ILE A 348 -0.15 10.47 -3.55
N GLN A 349 0.76 9.80 -4.21
CA GLN A 349 0.66 9.47 -5.63
C GLN A 349 0.30 8.01 -5.86
N ASP A 350 -0.28 7.73 -7.04
CA ASP A 350 -0.44 6.36 -7.50
C ASP A 350 0.94 5.77 -7.85
N ALA A 351 1.18 4.56 -7.36
CA ALA A 351 2.40 3.80 -7.61
C ALA A 351 2.10 2.46 -8.27
N SER A 352 1.02 2.43 -9.05
CA SER A 352 0.68 1.31 -9.91
C SER A 352 1.69 1.22 -11.06
N TYR A 353 2.05 0.02 -11.45
CA TYR A 353 2.96 -0.18 -12.56
C TYR A 353 2.83 -1.57 -13.17
N ILE A 354 3.26 -1.69 -14.42
CA ILE A 354 3.54 -2.96 -15.09
C ILE A 354 5.00 -2.94 -15.53
N ARG A 355 5.76 -3.98 -15.20
CA ARG A 355 7.20 -4.07 -15.48
C ARG A 355 7.60 -5.39 -16.11
N LEU A 356 8.37 -5.32 -17.18
CA LEU A 356 9.13 -6.47 -17.67
C LEU A 356 10.36 -6.67 -16.77
N ARG A 357 10.22 -7.57 -15.78
CA ARG A 357 11.27 -7.85 -14.78
C ARG A 357 12.48 -8.54 -15.40
N THR A 358 12.21 -9.49 -16.28
CA THR A 358 13.24 -10.29 -16.90
C THR A 358 12.88 -10.57 -18.35
N LEU A 359 13.84 -10.33 -19.24
CA LEU A 359 13.85 -10.79 -20.62
C LEU A 359 15.12 -11.60 -20.82
N GLN A 360 15.00 -12.87 -21.19
CA GLN A 360 16.14 -13.73 -21.45
C GLN A 360 15.97 -14.39 -22.81
N LEU A 361 17.00 -14.30 -23.65
CA LEU A 361 17.12 -15.01 -24.90
C LEU A 361 18.31 -15.96 -24.79
N GLY A 362 18.08 -17.24 -25.02
CA GLY A 362 19.10 -18.28 -24.99
C GLY A 362 19.16 -19.09 -26.28
N TYR A 363 20.31 -19.71 -26.48
CA TYR A 363 20.50 -20.69 -27.53
C TYR A 363 21.33 -21.89 -27.05
N THR A 364 20.77 -23.06 -27.17
CA THR A 364 21.46 -24.33 -26.87
C THR A 364 21.98 -24.93 -28.15
N PHE A 365 23.30 -25.07 -28.25
CA PHE A 365 23.98 -25.65 -29.42
C PHE A 365 23.62 -27.13 -29.56
N PRO A 366 23.29 -27.60 -30.79
CA PRO A 366 22.98 -29.01 -31.01
C PRO A 366 24.24 -29.87 -30.80
N ALA A 367 24.06 -31.05 -30.21
CA ALA A 367 25.14 -31.97 -29.88
C ALA A 367 26.08 -32.33 -31.07
N ARG A 368 25.53 -32.27 -32.30
CA ARG A 368 26.32 -32.51 -33.51
C ARG A 368 27.48 -31.55 -33.70
N LEU A 369 27.34 -30.29 -33.26
CA LEU A 369 28.39 -29.27 -33.35
C LEU A 369 29.46 -29.45 -32.28
N LEU A 370 29.16 -30.17 -31.20
CA LEU A 370 30.05 -30.38 -30.05
C LEU A 370 30.78 -31.74 -30.12
N LYS A 371 30.46 -32.58 -31.12
CA LYS A 371 30.89 -33.99 -31.19
C LYS A 371 32.41 -34.17 -31.09
N ASN A 372 33.21 -33.23 -31.58
CA ASN A 372 34.66 -33.28 -31.59
C ASN A 372 35.30 -32.40 -30.48
N THR A 373 34.55 -32.05 -29.48
CA THR A 373 35.01 -31.24 -28.34
C THR A 373 34.76 -32.02 -27.03
N PRO A 374 35.45 -31.70 -25.93
CA PRO A 374 35.15 -32.26 -24.62
C PRO A 374 33.85 -31.72 -24.00
N ILE A 375 33.13 -30.85 -24.70
CA ILE A 375 31.92 -30.17 -24.20
C ILE A 375 30.70 -31.01 -24.56
N HIS A 376 30.00 -31.52 -23.56
CA HIS A 376 28.75 -32.29 -23.75
C HIS A 376 27.52 -31.44 -24.02
N LYS A 377 27.45 -30.22 -23.46
CA LYS A 377 26.36 -29.29 -23.65
C LYS A 377 26.85 -27.84 -23.55
N LEU A 378 26.51 -27.03 -24.52
CA LEU A 378 26.79 -25.59 -24.52
C LEU A 378 25.47 -24.82 -24.70
N ARG A 379 25.17 -23.90 -23.81
CA ARG A 379 24.11 -22.95 -23.93
C ARG A 379 24.66 -21.55 -23.67
N MET A 380 24.39 -20.63 -24.56
CA MET A 380 24.66 -19.20 -24.39
C MET A 380 23.37 -18.46 -24.18
N TYR A 381 23.36 -17.44 -23.38
CA TYR A 381 22.18 -16.62 -23.14
C TYR A 381 22.54 -15.17 -22.80
N ALA A 382 21.61 -14.27 -23.10
CA ALA A 382 21.65 -12.88 -22.67
C ALA A 382 20.40 -12.60 -21.82
N THR A 383 20.58 -11.88 -20.74
CA THR A 383 19.49 -11.50 -19.83
C THR A 383 19.49 -10.00 -19.61
N ALA A 384 18.32 -9.39 -19.78
CA ALA A 384 18.05 -8.01 -19.38
C ALA A 384 17.04 -7.99 -18.23
N THR A 385 17.28 -7.17 -17.22
CA THR A 385 16.40 -7.04 -16.07
C THR A 385 15.85 -5.61 -15.98
N LYS A 386 14.57 -5.49 -15.57
CA LYS A 386 13.88 -4.19 -15.44
C LYS A 386 13.90 -3.35 -16.72
N LEU A 387 13.82 -4.01 -17.88
CA LEU A 387 14.00 -3.39 -19.20
C LEU A 387 12.92 -2.36 -19.50
N LEU A 388 11.68 -2.65 -19.18
CA LEU A 388 10.53 -1.78 -19.42
C LEU A 388 9.72 -1.63 -18.15
N THR A 389 9.28 -0.41 -17.88
CA THR A 389 8.33 -0.11 -16.78
C THR A 389 7.33 0.90 -17.33
N PHE A 390 6.05 0.58 -17.16
CA PHE A 390 4.92 1.46 -17.49
C PHE A 390 4.30 1.86 -16.15
N THR A 391 4.16 3.16 -15.92
CA THR A 391 3.49 3.79 -14.78
C THR A 391 2.40 4.71 -15.34
N GLU A 392 1.42 5.06 -14.53
CA GLU A 392 0.53 6.18 -14.84
C GLU A 392 1.30 7.49 -14.86
#